data_eee015a29d4eea04635b0c793ec2a464
#
_entry.id   eee015a29d4eea04635b0c793ec2a464
#
_cell.length_a   1.000
_cell.length_b   1.000
_cell.length_c   1.000
_cell.angle_alpha   90.00
_cell.angle_beta   90.00
_cell.angle_gamma   90.00
#
_symmetry.space_group_name_H-M   'P 1'
#
loop_
_entity.id
_entity.type
_entity.pdbx_description
1 polymer ?
#
loop_
_entity_poly.entity_id
_entity_poly.type
_entity_poly.pdbx_seq_one_letter_code
_entity_poly.pdbx_strand_id
1 'polypeptide(L)'
;MKQSDSVSNLLTALVAAQLKIGSGIAKDASNDVFSSGYATLGAVIAGTKDALLSEGIVVIQSPGEYVDQKVSVTTKVCHSSGEWLEGTCSAPLEFLDPQGFGSAVSYLRRYAMLSMLGLYQAGSDDDAGSVSARIPATTSASGNGSAPACSDEAMKKRFDQWKKNLANADLARLMLITESAKTIFTGQYLGDMLSLIEQHIAAAKEKDPFSL
;
A
#
# COMPACT_ATOMS: atom_id res chain seq x y z
N MET A 1 -2.89 -18.73 8.02
CA MET A 1 -3.74 -18.24 9.12
C MET A 1 -3.57 -19.17 10.29
N LYS A 2 -3.42 -18.65 11.51
CA LYS A 2 -3.36 -19.41 12.76
C LYS A 2 -4.63 -19.16 13.56
N GLN A 3 -4.98 -20.06 14.48
CA GLN A 3 -6.16 -19.92 15.32
C GLN A 3 -5.98 -20.63 16.66
N SER A 4 -6.86 -20.32 17.63
CA SER A 4 -7.01 -21.11 18.86
C SER A 4 -7.63 -22.49 18.59
N ASP A 5 -7.58 -23.38 19.58
CA ASP A 5 -8.10 -24.75 19.46
C ASP A 5 -9.60 -24.79 19.11
N SER A 6 -10.37 -23.83 19.61
CA SER A 6 -11.77 -23.57 19.23
C SER A 6 -11.90 -22.15 18.70
N VAL A 7 -12.84 -21.93 17.79
CA VAL A 7 -13.21 -20.60 17.26
C VAL A 7 -14.73 -20.40 17.18
N SER A 8 -15.50 -21.29 17.77
CA SER A 8 -16.98 -21.32 17.64
C SER A 8 -17.64 -20.04 18.17
N ASN A 9 -17.23 -19.58 19.36
CA ASN A 9 -17.76 -18.34 19.95
C ASN A 9 -17.34 -17.13 19.13
N LEU A 10 -16.07 -17.08 18.72
CA LEU A 10 -15.55 -15.99 17.88
C LEU A 10 -16.30 -15.91 16.54
N LEU A 11 -16.55 -17.05 15.87
CA LEU A 11 -17.28 -17.04 14.60
C LEU A 11 -18.74 -16.61 14.78
N THR A 12 -19.39 -17.03 15.85
CA THR A 12 -20.75 -16.58 16.18
C THR A 12 -20.79 -15.06 16.38
N ALA A 13 -19.85 -14.53 17.15
CA ALA A 13 -19.71 -13.10 17.41
C ALA A 13 -19.37 -12.31 16.14
N LEU A 14 -18.50 -12.87 15.27
CA LEU A 14 -18.17 -12.25 13.98
C LEU A 14 -19.37 -12.13 13.04
N VAL A 15 -20.22 -13.16 12.98
CA VAL A 15 -21.49 -13.10 12.20
C VAL A 15 -22.37 -11.96 12.71
N ALA A 16 -22.55 -11.85 14.03
CA ALA A 16 -23.35 -10.77 14.63
C ALA A 16 -22.73 -9.37 14.37
N ALA A 17 -21.41 -9.26 14.47
CA ALA A 17 -20.70 -8.01 14.18
C ALA A 17 -20.81 -7.61 12.69
N GLN A 18 -20.65 -8.55 11.76
CA GLN A 18 -20.79 -8.28 10.31
C GLN A 18 -22.19 -7.79 9.94
N LEU A 19 -23.24 -8.35 10.54
CA LEU A 19 -24.60 -7.86 10.34
C LEU A 19 -24.79 -6.40 10.77
N LYS A 20 -24.09 -5.97 11.83
CA LYS A 20 -24.11 -4.59 12.33
C LYS A 20 -23.26 -3.64 11.45
N ILE A 21 -22.14 -4.11 10.93
CA ILE A 21 -21.26 -3.31 10.07
C ILE A 21 -21.93 -3.04 8.71
N GLY A 22 -22.73 -3.98 8.21
CA GLY A 22 -23.38 -3.88 6.91
C GLY A 22 -22.48 -4.26 5.73
N SER A 23 -22.85 -3.82 4.54
CA SER A 23 -22.31 -4.35 3.28
C SER A 23 -20.98 -3.74 2.81
N GLY A 24 -20.41 -2.79 3.54
CA GLY A 24 -19.12 -2.21 3.14
C GLY A 24 -18.76 -0.93 3.87
N ILE A 25 -17.48 -0.57 3.81
CA ILE A 25 -16.95 0.65 4.41
C ILE A 25 -16.95 1.78 3.37
N ALA A 26 -17.57 2.91 3.71
CA ALA A 26 -17.61 4.07 2.84
C ALA A 26 -16.20 4.64 2.56
N LYS A 27 -15.98 5.07 1.33
CA LYS A 27 -14.77 5.78 0.94
C LYS A 27 -14.80 7.21 1.50
N ASP A 28 -13.72 7.64 2.14
CA ASP A 28 -13.59 8.96 2.78
C ASP A 28 -12.39 9.76 2.26
N ALA A 29 -11.62 9.21 1.33
CA ALA A 29 -10.49 9.87 0.70
C ALA A 29 -10.43 9.55 -0.79
N SER A 30 -9.77 10.41 -1.57
CA SER A 30 -9.47 10.22 -2.98
C SER A 30 -7.97 10.07 -3.20
N ASN A 31 -7.60 9.23 -4.15
CA ASN A 31 -6.23 9.16 -4.65
C ASN A 31 -6.18 9.88 -6.00
N ASP A 32 -5.59 11.08 -6.00
CA ASP A 32 -5.51 11.93 -7.20
C ASP A 32 -4.70 11.29 -8.34
N VAL A 33 -3.81 10.34 -8.02
CA VAL A 33 -2.99 9.64 -9.03
C VAL A 33 -3.81 8.63 -9.80
N PHE A 34 -4.79 7.97 -9.15
CA PHE A 34 -5.60 6.91 -9.76
C PHE A 34 -7.06 7.34 -9.97
N SER A 35 -7.43 8.56 -9.63
CA SER A 35 -8.81 9.08 -9.72
C SER A 35 -9.85 8.17 -9.04
N SER A 36 -9.40 7.39 -8.05
CA SER A 36 -10.23 6.43 -7.31
C SER A 36 -10.33 6.81 -5.84
N GLY A 37 -11.54 6.73 -5.29
CA GLY A 37 -11.74 6.89 -3.85
C GLY A 37 -11.32 5.63 -3.10
N TYR A 38 -10.94 5.78 -1.84
CA TYR A 38 -10.64 4.66 -0.95
C TYR A 38 -11.09 4.98 0.49
N ALA A 39 -11.36 3.94 1.27
CA ALA A 39 -11.58 4.09 2.71
C ALA A 39 -10.24 4.19 3.43
N THR A 40 -10.01 5.24 4.21
CA THR A 40 -8.80 5.34 5.03
C THR A 40 -8.77 4.27 6.12
N LEU A 41 -7.59 4.05 6.73
CA LEU A 41 -7.50 3.19 7.92
C LEU A 41 -8.42 3.70 9.05
N GLY A 42 -8.53 5.03 9.18
CA GLY A 42 -9.44 5.66 10.14
C GLY A 42 -10.90 5.32 9.89
N ALA A 43 -11.37 5.39 8.64
CA ALA A 43 -12.73 5.00 8.25
C ALA A 43 -13.00 3.51 8.52
N VAL A 44 -12.05 2.63 8.20
CA VAL A 44 -12.20 1.20 8.47
C VAL A 44 -12.32 0.92 9.97
N ILE A 45 -11.46 1.52 10.78
CA ILE A 45 -11.53 1.38 12.25
C ILE A 45 -12.85 1.95 12.78
N ALA A 46 -13.23 3.16 12.39
CA ALA A 46 -14.46 3.81 12.86
C ALA A 46 -15.72 3.01 12.45
N GLY A 47 -15.76 2.51 11.22
CA GLY A 47 -16.90 1.75 10.71
C GLY A 47 -17.06 0.35 11.30
N THR A 48 -16.04 -0.18 11.98
CA THR A 48 -16.06 -1.56 12.51
C THR A 48 -16.00 -1.64 14.03
N LYS A 49 -15.40 -0.66 14.69
CA LYS A 49 -15.04 -0.71 16.11
C LYS A 49 -16.22 -1.00 17.03
N ASP A 50 -17.31 -0.24 16.90
CA ASP A 50 -18.45 -0.35 17.82
C ASP A 50 -19.19 -1.68 17.65
N ALA A 51 -19.34 -2.14 16.40
CA ALA A 51 -19.96 -3.43 16.10
C ALA A 51 -19.12 -4.59 16.66
N LEU A 52 -17.79 -4.56 16.49
CA LEU A 52 -16.90 -5.59 17.01
C LEU A 52 -16.91 -5.62 18.56
N LEU A 53 -16.75 -4.44 19.19
CA LEU A 53 -16.70 -4.35 20.65
C LEU A 53 -18.03 -4.77 21.30
N SER A 54 -19.18 -4.46 20.66
CA SER A 54 -20.48 -4.90 21.18
C SER A 54 -20.65 -6.42 21.19
N GLU A 55 -19.89 -7.14 20.35
CA GLU A 55 -19.84 -8.60 20.31
C GLU A 55 -18.64 -9.20 21.05
N GLY A 56 -17.95 -8.39 21.87
CA GLY A 56 -16.79 -8.85 22.64
C GLY A 56 -15.55 -9.13 21.80
N ILE A 57 -15.44 -8.54 20.62
CA ILE A 57 -14.31 -8.74 19.69
C ILE A 57 -13.37 -7.53 19.73
N VAL A 58 -12.07 -7.78 19.81
CA VAL A 58 -11.01 -6.78 19.63
C VAL A 58 -10.08 -7.21 18.51
N VAL A 59 -9.63 -6.24 17.70
CA VAL A 59 -8.62 -6.46 16.65
C VAL A 59 -7.31 -5.83 17.10
N ILE A 60 -6.24 -6.63 17.13
CA ILE A 60 -4.89 -6.22 17.48
C ILE A 60 -4.04 -6.33 16.21
N GLN A 61 -3.30 -5.27 15.87
CA GLN A 61 -2.41 -5.26 14.72
C GLN A 61 -1.01 -4.82 15.15
N SER A 62 -0.02 -5.66 14.84
CA SER A 62 1.39 -5.39 15.14
C SER A 62 2.21 -5.40 13.85
N PRO A 63 3.01 -4.35 13.57
CA PRO A 63 4.01 -4.44 12.52
C PRO A 63 5.07 -5.47 12.95
N GLY A 64 5.54 -6.24 11.97
CA GLY A 64 6.67 -7.14 12.13
C GLY A 64 7.99 -6.48 11.78
N GLU A 65 9.07 -7.25 11.85
CA GLU A 65 10.39 -6.81 11.44
C GLU A 65 10.45 -6.55 9.92
N TYR A 66 11.33 -5.62 9.53
CA TYR A 66 11.66 -5.39 8.14
C TYR A 66 12.73 -6.41 7.71
N VAL A 67 12.34 -7.36 6.87
CA VAL A 67 13.19 -8.44 6.39
C VAL A 67 12.98 -8.61 4.88
N ASP A 68 14.05 -8.86 4.14
CA ASP A 68 14.03 -9.10 2.69
C ASP A 68 13.27 -8.00 1.91
N GLN A 69 13.50 -6.75 2.24
CA GLN A 69 12.83 -5.59 1.63
C GLN A 69 11.30 -5.66 1.74
N LYS A 70 10.78 -6.26 2.80
CA LYS A 70 9.35 -6.38 3.06
C LYS A 70 8.98 -5.86 4.44
N VAL A 71 7.86 -5.19 4.49
CA VAL A 71 7.14 -4.83 5.72
C VAL A 71 6.03 -5.84 5.90
N SER A 72 5.81 -6.28 7.12
CA SER A 72 4.70 -7.16 7.47
C SER A 72 3.83 -6.58 8.56
N VAL A 73 2.57 -7.00 8.59
CA VAL A 73 1.64 -6.71 9.67
C VAL A 73 0.91 -7.99 10.03
N THR A 74 0.97 -8.35 11.30
CA THR A 74 0.18 -9.43 11.88
C THR A 74 -1.10 -8.84 12.46
N THR A 75 -2.23 -9.37 12.03
CA THR A 75 -3.57 -9.00 12.52
C THR A 75 -4.14 -10.17 13.30
N LYS A 76 -4.57 -9.91 14.52
CA LYS A 76 -5.19 -10.88 15.41
C LYS A 76 -6.58 -10.40 15.81
N VAL A 77 -7.58 -11.21 15.54
CA VAL A 77 -8.97 -10.99 15.95
C VAL A 77 -9.21 -11.86 17.17
N CYS A 78 -9.50 -11.24 18.31
CA CYS A 78 -9.65 -11.90 19.60
C CYS A 78 -11.07 -11.69 20.13
N HIS A 79 -11.66 -12.75 20.69
CA HIS A 79 -12.95 -12.71 21.36
C HIS A 79 -12.79 -12.83 22.88
N SER A 80 -13.75 -12.30 23.63
CA SER A 80 -13.78 -12.31 25.09
C SER A 80 -13.76 -13.73 25.71
N SER A 81 -14.11 -14.78 24.95
CA SER A 81 -13.96 -16.19 25.34
C SER A 81 -12.51 -16.69 25.37
N GLY A 82 -11.55 -15.89 24.89
CA GLY A 82 -10.15 -16.31 24.70
C GLY A 82 -9.87 -16.91 23.32
N GLU A 83 -10.88 -17.12 22.49
CA GLU A 83 -10.72 -17.60 21.11
C GLU A 83 -10.14 -16.51 20.20
N TRP A 84 -9.35 -16.91 19.21
CA TRP A 84 -8.68 -15.96 18.31
C TRP A 84 -8.40 -16.56 16.93
N LEU A 85 -8.31 -15.65 15.93
CA LEU A 85 -7.78 -15.89 14.59
C LEU A 85 -6.62 -14.91 14.32
N GLU A 86 -5.58 -15.38 13.64
CA GLU A 86 -4.39 -14.59 13.32
C GLU A 86 -3.98 -14.79 11.86
N GLY A 87 -3.68 -13.69 11.19
CA GLY A 87 -3.13 -13.67 9.84
C GLY A 87 -2.03 -12.64 9.71
N THR A 88 -1.04 -12.91 8.86
CA THR A 88 0.02 -11.98 8.53
C THR A 88 -0.02 -11.65 7.04
N CYS A 89 0.05 -10.37 6.71
CA CYS A 89 0.25 -9.89 5.34
C CYS A 89 1.56 -9.12 5.24
N SER A 90 2.14 -9.07 4.05
CA SER A 90 3.37 -8.34 3.79
C SER A 90 3.31 -7.63 2.44
N ALA A 91 4.07 -6.54 2.31
CA ALA A 91 4.27 -5.83 1.06
C ALA A 91 5.74 -5.48 0.88
N PRO A 92 6.25 -5.39 -0.36
CA PRO A 92 7.57 -4.88 -0.61
C PRO A 92 7.66 -3.40 -0.21
N LEU A 93 8.80 -3.00 0.33
CA LEU A 93 9.15 -1.63 0.62
C LEU A 93 10.53 -1.36 0.02
N GLU A 94 10.57 -0.66 -1.10
CA GLU A 94 11.81 -0.41 -1.85
C GLU A 94 12.78 0.51 -1.09
N PHE A 95 12.23 1.44 -0.28
CA PHE A 95 13.02 2.40 0.48
C PHE A 95 12.61 2.36 1.95
N LEU A 96 13.58 2.00 2.80
CA LEU A 96 13.40 2.02 4.24
C LEU A 96 13.66 3.42 4.79
N ASP A 97 12.65 4.26 4.76
CA ASP A 97 12.60 5.52 5.49
C ASP A 97 11.39 5.53 6.44
N PRO A 98 11.41 6.35 7.51
CA PRO A 98 10.33 6.36 8.50
C PRO A 98 8.94 6.66 7.91
N GLN A 99 8.86 7.50 6.87
CA GLN A 99 7.61 7.86 6.20
C GLN A 99 7.11 6.72 5.32
N GLY A 100 7.99 6.10 4.54
CA GLY A 100 7.66 4.94 3.70
C GLY A 100 7.21 3.75 4.54
N PHE A 101 7.92 3.47 5.65
CA PHE A 101 7.53 2.44 6.60
C PHE A 101 6.15 2.71 7.20
N GLY A 102 5.89 3.92 7.71
CA GLY A 102 4.59 4.30 8.26
C GLY A 102 3.46 4.19 7.26
N SER A 103 3.70 4.59 6.01
CA SER A 103 2.73 4.47 4.90
C SER A 103 2.43 3.00 4.57
N ALA A 104 3.47 2.15 4.47
CA ALA A 104 3.33 0.73 4.20
C ALA A 104 2.57 0.00 5.32
N VAL A 105 2.90 0.30 6.59
CA VAL A 105 2.19 -0.24 7.76
C VAL A 105 0.72 0.17 7.75
N SER A 106 0.41 1.43 7.47
CA SER A 106 -0.97 1.91 7.40
C SER A 106 -1.76 1.24 6.28
N TYR A 107 -1.13 1.05 5.12
CA TYR A 107 -1.68 0.32 3.98
C TYR A 107 -1.99 -1.14 4.36
N LEU A 108 -1.01 -1.87 4.90
CA LEU A 108 -1.16 -3.26 5.29
C LEU A 108 -2.22 -3.45 6.38
N ARG A 109 -2.25 -2.57 7.39
CA ARG A 109 -3.26 -2.62 8.46
C ARG A 109 -4.67 -2.51 7.91
N ARG A 110 -4.89 -1.59 6.98
CA ARG A 110 -6.19 -1.39 6.35
C ARG A 110 -6.66 -2.64 5.60
N TYR A 111 -5.83 -3.16 4.68
CA TYR A 111 -6.20 -4.33 3.89
C TYR A 111 -6.29 -5.61 4.72
N ALA A 112 -5.40 -5.80 5.69
CA ALA A 112 -5.47 -6.93 6.60
C ALA A 112 -6.77 -6.92 7.40
N MET A 113 -7.20 -5.76 7.90
CA MET A 113 -8.43 -5.63 8.66
C MET A 113 -9.68 -5.93 7.81
N LEU A 114 -9.76 -5.34 6.61
CA LEU A 114 -10.86 -5.61 5.67
C LEU A 114 -10.91 -7.10 5.32
N SER A 115 -9.77 -7.69 4.96
CA SER A 115 -9.66 -9.10 4.59
C SER A 115 -10.04 -10.05 5.74
N MET A 116 -9.52 -9.81 6.96
CA MET A 116 -9.81 -10.65 8.13
C MET A 116 -11.27 -10.59 8.58
N LEU A 117 -11.93 -9.46 8.35
CA LEU A 117 -13.33 -9.25 8.70
C LEU A 117 -14.30 -9.55 7.55
N GLY A 118 -13.82 -9.96 6.37
CA GLY A 118 -14.64 -10.22 5.20
C GLY A 118 -15.36 -8.98 4.66
N LEU A 119 -14.74 -7.80 4.79
CA LEU A 119 -15.31 -6.51 4.38
C LEU A 119 -14.68 -6.01 3.09
N TYR A 120 -15.38 -5.13 2.38
CA TYR A 120 -14.91 -4.45 1.19
C TYR A 120 -15.13 -2.93 1.29
N GLN A 121 -14.47 -2.18 0.43
CA GLN A 121 -14.69 -0.74 0.30
C GLN A 121 -15.86 -0.50 -0.67
N ALA A 122 -16.89 0.21 -0.21
CA ALA A 122 -18.07 0.47 -1.01
C ALA A 122 -17.71 1.20 -2.33
N GLY A 123 -18.24 0.71 -3.46
CA GLY A 123 -18.00 1.29 -4.80
C GLY A 123 -16.64 0.97 -5.41
N SER A 124 -16.00 -0.16 -5.06
CA SER A 124 -14.74 -0.60 -5.68
C SER A 124 -14.85 -1.96 -6.38
N ASP A 125 -15.74 -2.07 -7.36
CA ASP A 125 -15.79 -3.27 -8.23
C ASP A 125 -14.76 -3.24 -9.37
N ASP A 126 -13.81 -2.28 -9.38
CA ASP A 126 -12.83 -2.11 -10.46
C ASP A 126 -11.39 -2.48 -10.04
N ASP A 127 -11.24 -3.42 -9.11
CA ASP A 127 -9.91 -3.89 -8.67
C ASP A 127 -9.15 -4.68 -9.73
N ALA A 128 -9.84 -5.20 -10.76
CA ALA A 128 -9.22 -5.96 -11.84
C ALA A 128 -8.39 -5.07 -12.81
N GLY A 129 -8.75 -3.81 -12.97
CA GLY A 129 -8.04 -2.86 -13.84
C GLY A 129 -6.66 -2.45 -13.30
N SER A 130 -6.48 -2.39 -11.98
CA SER A 130 -5.24 -1.93 -11.36
C SER A 130 -4.17 -3.02 -11.21
N VAL A 131 -4.56 -4.30 -11.15
CA VAL A 131 -3.63 -5.43 -11.01
C VAL A 131 -2.97 -5.77 -12.34
N SER A 132 -3.69 -5.64 -13.46
CA SER A 132 -3.17 -5.93 -14.81
C SER A 132 -2.03 -5.00 -15.24
N ALA A 133 -1.90 -3.82 -14.62
CA ALA A 133 -0.84 -2.86 -14.95
C ALA A 133 0.50 -3.10 -14.23
N ARG A 134 0.58 -4.10 -13.32
CA ARG A 134 1.76 -4.33 -12.45
C ARG A 134 2.45 -5.67 -12.62
N ILE A 135 1.98 -6.56 -13.48
CA ILE A 135 2.66 -7.84 -13.74
C ILE A 135 3.58 -7.65 -14.94
N PRO A 136 4.92 -7.72 -14.79
CA PRO A 136 5.79 -7.82 -15.96
C PRO A 136 5.45 -9.15 -16.67
N ALA A 137 5.01 -9.05 -17.92
CA ALA A 137 4.71 -10.21 -18.75
C ALA A 137 5.99 -11.03 -18.98
N THR A 138 6.13 -12.16 -18.30
CA THR A 138 7.00 -13.24 -18.77
C THR A 138 6.21 -14.05 -19.80
N THR A 139 6.55 -13.77 -21.05
CA THR A 139 6.39 -14.60 -22.28
C THR A 139 5.42 -15.75 -22.27
N SER A 140 4.31 -15.64 -23.03
CA SER A 140 4.15 -16.37 -24.29
C SER A 140 2.81 -16.04 -24.97
N ALA A 141 2.97 -15.61 -26.22
CA ALA A 141 2.13 -15.81 -27.42
C ALA A 141 0.69 -15.29 -27.49
N SER A 142 0.57 -14.29 -28.39
CA SER A 142 -0.50 -14.08 -29.35
C SER A 142 -1.88 -13.61 -28.85
N GLY A 143 -2.09 -12.31 -28.93
CA GLY A 143 -3.40 -11.67 -28.88
C GLY A 143 -3.23 -10.16 -29.03
N ASN A 144 -3.59 -9.62 -30.18
CA ASN A 144 -3.57 -8.21 -30.53
C ASN A 144 -4.46 -7.41 -29.57
N GLY A 145 -3.84 -6.67 -28.63
CA GLY A 145 -4.50 -5.72 -27.74
C GLY A 145 -3.43 -4.75 -27.26
N SER A 146 -3.35 -3.58 -27.88
CA SER A 146 -2.48 -2.48 -27.47
C SER A 146 -2.78 -2.10 -26.01
N ALA A 147 -1.76 -2.23 -25.14
CA ALA A 147 -1.77 -1.67 -23.79
C ALA A 147 -2.14 -0.17 -23.88
N PRO A 148 -3.00 0.37 -22.99
CA PRO A 148 -3.25 1.80 -22.95
C PRO A 148 -1.92 2.49 -22.60
N ALA A 149 -1.38 3.26 -23.52
CA ALA A 149 -0.26 4.16 -23.29
C ALA A 149 -0.66 5.05 -22.11
N CYS A 150 0.19 5.08 -21.08
CA CYS A 150 0.04 6.02 -19.97
C CYS A 150 -0.12 7.41 -20.60
N SER A 151 -1.24 8.11 -20.36
CA SER A 151 -1.48 9.40 -20.99
C SER A 151 -0.35 10.36 -20.61
N ASP A 152 0.09 11.19 -21.56
CA ASP A 152 1.13 12.20 -21.34
C ASP A 152 0.87 13.05 -20.08
N GLU A 153 -0.38 13.29 -19.77
CA GLU A 153 -0.80 14.05 -18.60
C GLU A 153 -0.54 13.32 -17.27
N ALA A 154 -0.74 12.01 -17.23
CA ALA A 154 -0.43 11.18 -16.07
C ALA A 154 1.09 11.05 -15.86
N MET A 155 1.85 10.95 -16.95
CA MET A 155 3.32 10.90 -16.91
C MET A 155 3.88 12.25 -16.44
N LYS A 156 3.32 13.37 -16.91
CA LYS A 156 3.69 14.72 -16.48
C LYS A 156 3.42 14.95 -14.99
N LYS A 157 2.24 14.57 -14.48
CA LYS A 157 1.93 14.66 -13.04
C LYS A 157 2.91 13.86 -12.18
N ARG A 158 3.27 12.67 -12.64
CA ARG A 158 4.25 11.81 -11.97
C ARG A 158 5.64 12.44 -11.98
N PHE A 159 6.06 13.01 -13.10
CA PHE A 159 7.31 13.73 -13.25
C PHE A 159 7.39 14.93 -12.30
N ASP A 160 6.36 15.76 -12.23
CA ASP A 160 6.30 16.95 -11.37
C ASP A 160 6.35 16.56 -9.88
N GLN A 161 5.72 15.44 -9.50
CA GLN A 161 5.79 14.92 -8.13
C GLN A 161 7.20 14.44 -7.77
N TRP A 162 7.86 13.72 -8.68
CA TRP A 162 9.23 13.26 -8.47
C TRP A 162 10.21 14.42 -8.37
N LYS A 163 10.05 15.45 -9.20
CA LYS A 163 10.86 16.68 -9.15
C LYS A 163 10.83 17.34 -7.76
N LYS A 164 9.67 17.37 -7.10
CA LYS A 164 9.56 17.89 -5.73
C LYS A 164 10.33 17.04 -4.71
N ASN A 165 10.34 15.73 -4.89
CA ASN A 165 11.03 14.80 -3.99
C ASN A 165 12.56 14.86 -4.14
N LEU A 166 13.07 15.19 -5.33
CA LEU A 166 14.51 15.33 -5.58
C LEU A 166 15.13 16.50 -4.80
N ALA A 167 14.39 17.57 -4.59
CA ALA A 167 14.90 18.78 -3.93
C ALA A 167 15.41 18.55 -2.50
N ASN A 168 14.94 17.50 -1.82
CA ASN A 168 15.25 17.17 -0.42
C ASN A 168 16.01 15.82 -0.28
N ALA A 169 16.47 15.23 -1.38
CA ALA A 169 17.13 13.93 -1.37
C ALA A 169 18.64 14.06 -1.11
N ASP A 170 19.20 13.22 -0.25
CA ASP A 170 20.64 13.05 -0.06
C ASP A 170 21.26 12.24 -1.22
N LEU A 171 22.59 12.14 -1.25
CA LEU A 171 23.32 11.47 -2.32
C LEU A 171 22.97 9.98 -2.45
N ALA A 172 22.81 9.26 -1.34
CA ALA A 172 22.46 7.85 -1.33
C ALA A 172 21.04 7.65 -1.90
N ARG A 173 20.11 8.53 -1.53
CA ARG A 173 18.73 8.52 -2.03
C ARG A 173 18.65 8.86 -3.52
N LEU A 174 19.48 9.80 -4.00
CA LEU A 174 19.53 10.16 -5.43
C LEU A 174 20.00 8.98 -6.30
N MET A 175 20.97 8.17 -5.83
CA MET A 175 21.42 6.96 -6.54
C MET A 175 20.30 5.91 -6.65
N LEU A 176 19.54 5.68 -5.58
CA LEU A 176 18.41 4.75 -5.58
C LEU A 176 17.26 5.25 -6.47
N ILE A 177 16.99 6.55 -6.44
CA ILE A 177 15.98 7.20 -7.29
C ILE A 177 16.34 7.02 -8.78
N THR A 178 17.62 7.00 -9.15
CA THR A 178 18.08 6.80 -10.53
C THR A 178 17.62 5.45 -11.10
N GLU A 179 17.76 4.37 -10.34
CA GLU A 179 17.32 3.04 -10.80
C GLU A 179 15.78 2.95 -10.89
N SER A 180 15.09 3.51 -9.92
CA SER A 180 13.62 3.55 -9.95
C SER A 180 13.07 4.41 -11.11
N ALA A 181 13.75 5.50 -11.47
CA ALA A 181 13.37 6.34 -12.60
C ALA A 181 13.40 5.59 -13.93
N LYS A 182 14.38 4.71 -14.13
CA LYS A 182 14.51 3.88 -15.34
C LYS A 182 13.36 2.89 -15.54
N THR A 183 12.72 2.46 -14.46
CA THR A 183 11.57 1.54 -14.49
C THR A 183 10.22 2.24 -14.64
N ILE A 184 10.13 3.50 -14.22
CA ILE A 184 8.87 4.24 -14.11
C ILE A 184 8.65 5.17 -15.29
N PHE A 185 9.71 5.82 -15.77
CA PHE A 185 9.65 6.81 -16.86
C PHE A 185 10.11 6.20 -18.18
N THR A 186 9.52 6.69 -19.29
CA THR A 186 9.86 6.28 -20.65
C THR A 186 9.98 7.50 -21.56
N GLY A 187 10.67 7.35 -22.69
CA GLY A 187 10.80 8.41 -23.68
C GLY A 187 11.45 9.68 -23.13
N GLN A 188 10.91 10.84 -23.48
CA GLN A 188 11.44 12.15 -23.10
C GLN A 188 11.45 12.36 -21.57
N TYR A 189 10.42 11.90 -20.86
CA TYR A 189 10.35 12.03 -19.40
C TYR A 189 11.46 11.29 -18.66
N LEU A 190 11.93 10.16 -19.22
CA LEU A 190 13.09 9.46 -18.66
C LEU A 190 14.35 10.28 -18.81
N GLY A 191 14.61 10.83 -20.01
CA GLY A 191 15.77 11.67 -20.28
C GLY A 191 15.81 12.91 -19.37
N ASP A 192 14.69 13.62 -19.28
CA ASP A 192 14.57 14.81 -18.44
C ASP A 192 14.75 14.50 -16.95
N MET A 193 14.22 13.35 -16.47
CA MET A 193 14.35 12.92 -15.07
C MET A 193 15.79 12.56 -14.75
N LEU A 194 16.48 11.79 -15.60
CA LEU A 194 17.87 11.42 -15.38
C LEU A 194 18.79 12.65 -15.38
N SER A 195 18.58 13.60 -16.28
CA SER A 195 19.32 14.88 -16.30
C SER A 195 19.12 15.69 -15.01
N LEU A 196 17.89 15.74 -14.50
CA LEU A 196 17.58 16.40 -13.24
C LEU A 196 18.28 15.73 -12.04
N ILE A 197 18.26 14.39 -11.98
CA ILE A 197 18.93 13.62 -10.93
C ILE A 197 20.43 13.87 -10.97
N GLU A 198 21.06 13.85 -12.14
CA GLU A 198 22.51 14.15 -12.32
C GLU A 198 22.88 15.54 -11.80
N GLN A 199 22.06 16.55 -12.07
CA GLN A 199 22.25 17.91 -11.55
C GLN A 199 22.19 17.93 -10.01
N HIS A 200 21.24 17.22 -9.39
CA HIS A 200 21.14 17.13 -7.94
C HIS A 200 22.30 16.35 -7.32
N ILE A 201 22.80 15.29 -7.98
CA ILE A 201 23.99 14.54 -7.56
C ILE A 201 25.23 15.43 -7.60
N ALA A 202 25.41 16.20 -8.66
CA ALA A 202 26.52 17.13 -8.79
C ALA A 202 26.50 18.19 -7.68
N ALA A 203 25.34 18.80 -7.43
CA ALA A 203 25.15 19.79 -6.38
C ALA A 203 25.34 19.22 -4.96
N ALA A 204 24.97 17.95 -4.73
CA ALA A 204 25.16 17.28 -3.46
C ALA A 204 26.66 16.98 -3.21
N LYS A 205 27.40 16.58 -4.23
CA LYS A 205 28.87 16.36 -4.15
C LYS A 205 29.66 17.64 -3.92
N GLU A 206 29.20 18.79 -4.42
CA GLU A 206 29.83 20.09 -4.12
C GLU A 206 29.64 20.53 -2.67
N LYS A 207 28.51 20.16 -2.06
CA LYS A 207 28.21 20.52 -0.66
C LYS A 207 28.96 19.68 0.37
N ASP A 208 29.26 18.43 0.04
CA ASP A 208 30.01 17.52 0.92
C ASP A 208 30.96 16.64 0.09
N PRO A 209 32.21 17.12 -0.13
CA PRO A 209 33.23 16.43 -0.92
C PRO A 209 33.71 15.09 -0.32
N PHE A 210 33.35 14.79 0.93
CA PHE A 210 33.83 13.62 1.68
C PHE A 210 32.73 12.59 1.98
N SER A 211 31.49 12.80 1.51
CA SER A 211 30.42 11.79 1.63
C SER A 211 30.53 10.76 0.48
N LEU A 212 31.32 9.72 0.74
CA LEU A 212 31.36 8.48 -0.04
C LEU A 212 30.70 7.37 0.75
#